data_00ff2463c396f047b8ff90251a433ec5
#
_entry.id   00ff2463c396f047b8ff90251a433ec5
#
_cell.length_a   1.000
_cell.length_b   1.000
_cell.length_c   1.000
_cell.angle_alpha   90.00
_cell.angle_beta   90.00
_cell.angle_gamma   90.00
#
_symmetry.space_group_name_H-M   'P 1'
#
loop_
_entity.id
_entity.type
_entity.pdbx_description
1 polymer ?
#
loop_
_entity_poly.entity_id
_entity_poly.type
_entity_poly.pdbx_seq_one_letter_code
_entity_poly.pdbx_strand_id
1 'polypeptide(L)'
;MDPAGGYDEYAFIAELYDHVVPYRTRQDIDFFVEAARSSGGPVLEVGCGTGRVLIPAARAGVDIVGLDLSHHMLQACRAKLRNESEAVQSRARLIQADMRNFDLGEAFNFVTLPFRPFQHLTTVDDQLSCLRSIRRHLVDGGRLVLDVFNPSLQALVQENVGQEVGEEPEFTTPDGRRVLRRHKIVSRDYANQINQIELVYYVTHPDGRAERLVHPFPMRYLFRFEAEHLLARAGFEAEHLYADYDRSAFGSKYPGELLFVAKKAKG
;
A
#
# COMPACT_ATOMS: atom_id res chain seq x y z
N MET A 1 -4.22 -10.33 16.13
CA MET A 1 -3.79 -9.06 15.49
C MET A 1 -4.61 -8.91 14.24
N ASP A 2 -5.24 -7.74 14.02
CA ASP A 2 -6.09 -7.52 12.85
C ASP A 2 -5.25 -7.64 11.57
N PRO A 3 -5.58 -8.59 10.65
CA PRO A 3 -4.85 -8.79 9.42
C PRO A 3 -4.98 -7.62 8.42
N ALA A 4 -5.99 -6.75 8.63
CA ALA A 4 -6.18 -5.53 7.84
C ALA A 4 -5.31 -4.35 8.31
N GLY A 5 -4.40 -4.53 9.27
CA GLY A 5 -3.59 -3.44 9.81
C GLY A 5 -4.42 -2.35 10.48
N GLY A 6 -5.56 -2.69 11.09
CA GLY A 6 -6.50 -1.76 11.72
C GLY A 6 -7.44 -1.03 10.76
N TYR A 7 -7.28 -1.16 9.45
CA TYR A 7 -8.10 -0.44 8.46
C TYR A 7 -9.56 -0.89 8.40
N ASP A 8 -9.88 -2.08 8.90
CA ASP A 8 -11.26 -2.57 8.99
C ASP A 8 -11.90 -2.24 10.35
N GLU A 9 -11.09 -2.11 11.39
CA GLU A 9 -11.56 -1.79 12.74
C GLU A 9 -11.94 -0.30 12.89
N TYR A 10 -11.20 0.60 12.20
CA TYR A 10 -11.33 2.06 12.39
C TYR A 10 -11.83 2.74 11.12
N ALA A 11 -13.16 2.93 11.02
CA ALA A 11 -13.81 3.55 9.86
C ALA A 11 -13.27 4.96 9.53
N PHE A 12 -12.90 5.75 10.56
CA PHE A 12 -12.39 7.12 10.37
C PHE A 12 -11.15 7.18 9.48
N ILE A 13 -10.39 6.07 9.40
CA ILE A 13 -9.19 6.04 8.57
C ILE A 13 -9.57 6.17 7.10
N ALA A 14 -10.57 5.41 6.64
CA ALA A 14 -11.04 5.49 5.26
C ALA A 14 -11.62 6.87 4.92
N GLU A 15 -12.26 7.54 5.89
CA GLU A 15 -12.77 8.91 5.70
C GLU A 15 -11.65 9.94 5.53
N LEU A 16 -10.57 9.81 6.32
CA LEU A 16 -9.50 10.80 6.35
C LEU A 16 -8.39 10.50 5.33
N TYR A 17 -8.27 9.27 4.84
CA TYR A 17 -7.14 8.77 4.07
C TYR A 17 -6.78 9.64 2.87
N ASP A 18 -7.77 9.96 2.05
CA ASP A 18 -7.54 10.72 0.81
C ASP A 18 -7.25 12.22 1.06
N HIS A 19 -7.44 12.71 2.28
CA HIS A 19 -7.16 14.10 2.66
C HIS A 19 -5.74 14.29 3.20
N VAL A 20 -5.08 13.22 3.61
CA VAL A 20 -3.71 13.24 4.14
C VAL A 20 -2.74 13.77 3.10
N VAL A 21 -2.11 14.92 3.38
CA VAL A 21 -1.29 15.64 2.39
C VAL A 21 -0.13 14.79 1.84
N PRO A 22 0.69 14.09 2.64
CA PRO A 22 1.74 13.22 2.14
C PRO A 22 1.24 12.11 1.20
N TYR A 23 0.00 11.64 1.36
CA TYR A 23 -0.58 10.63 0.48
C TYR A 23 -1.04 11.20 -0.86
N ARG A 24 -1.59 12.43 -0.83
CA ARG A 24 -2.07 13.14 -2.03
C ARG A 24 -0.95 13.63 -2.93
N THR A 25 0.18 14.01 -2.35
CA THR A 25 1.32 14.62 -3.08
C THR A 25 2.39 13.62 -3.47
N ARG A 26 2.23 12.34 -3.11
CA ARG A 26 3.19 11.29 -3.45
C ARG A 26 3.28 11.09 -4.97
N GLN A 27 4.50 11.06 -5.47
CA GLN A 27 4.79 10.99 -6.92
C GLN A 27 4.90 9.53 -7.42
N ASP A 28 4.01 8.66 -7.00
CA ASP A 28 4.05 7.22 -7.32
C ASP A 28 2.97 6.78 -8.31
N ILE A 29 1.87 7.54 -8.41
CA ILE A 29 0.69 7.15 -9.20
C ILE A 29 1.06 6.93 -10.67
N ASP A 30 1.79 7.87 -11.28
CA ASP A 30 2.15 7.82 -12.69
C ASP A 30 2.99 6.59 -13.00
N PHE A 31 3.91 6.19 -12.10
CA PHE A 31 4.71 4.98 -12.24
C PHE A 31 3.82 3.73 -12.31
N PHE A 32 2.86 3.58 -11.39
CA PHE A 32 1.99 2.41 -11.35
C PHE A 32 1.01 2.38 -12.52
N VAL A 33 0.45 3.53 -12.90
CA VAL A 33 -0.46 3.64 -14.05
C VAL A 33 0.26 3.29 -15.35
N GLU A 34 1.48 3.78 -15.55
CA GLU A 34 2.28 3.47 -16.73
C GLU A 34 2.66 1.99 -16.78
N ALA A 35 3.09 1.41 -15.65
CA ALA A 35 3.40 -0.02 -15.56
C ALA A 35 2.16 -0.88 -15.87
N ALA A 36 1.00 -0.53 -15.33
CA ALA A 36 -0.27 -1.20 -15.60
C ALA A 36 -0.65 -1.13 -17.09
N ARG A 37 -0.60 0.05 -17.70
CA ARG A 37 -0.87 0.21 -19.15
C ARG A 37 0.06 -0.59 -20.03
N SER A 38 1.34 -0.59 -19.70
CA SER A 38 2.39 -1.28 -20.46
C SER A 38 2.28 -2.81 -20.37
N SER A 39 1.52 -3.34 -19.42
CA SER A 39 1.31 -4.79 -19.28
C SER A 39 0.44 -5.40 -20.37
N GLY A 40 -0.39 -4.58 -21.03
CA GLY A 40 -1.20 -4.98 -22.18
C GLY A 40 -2.34 -5.97 -21.86
N GLY A 41 -2.73 -6.13 -20.59
CA GLY A 41 -3.79 -7.06 -20.19
C GLY A 41 -4.39 -6.71 -18.84
N PRO A 42 -5.23 -7.59 -18.28
CA PRO A 42 -5.88 -7.34 -16.99
C PRO A 42 -4.87 -7.21 -15.85
N VAL A 43 -5.18 -6.30 -14.93
CA VAL A 43 -4.34 -5.91 -13.81
C VAL A 43 -5.03 -6.24 -12.49
N LEU A 44 -4.27 -6.69 -11.50
CA LEU A 44 -4.71 -6.85 -10.11
C LEU A 44 -3.92 -5.87 -9.21
N GLU A 45 -4.63 -5.03 -8.48
CA GLU A 45 -4.07 -4.21 -7.40
C GLU A 45 -4.43 -4.85 -6.05
N VAL A 46 -3.43 -5.30 -5.31
CA VAL A 46 -3.59 -5.93 -3.99
C VAL A 46 -3.36 -4.89 -2.91
N GLY A 47 -4.33 -4.74 -1.99
CA GLY A 47 -4.35 -3.63 -1.03
C GLY A 47 -4.76 -2.31 -1.71
N CYS A 48 -5.82 -2.33 -2.52
CA CYS A 48 -6.22 -1.16 -3.31
C CYS A 48 -6.77 0.01 -2.49
N GLY A 49 -7.12 -0.21 -1.24
CA GLY A 49 -7.61 0.80 -0.32
C GLY A 49 -8.78 1.60 -0.87
N THR A 50 -8.66 2.91 -0.80
CA THR A 50 -9.65 3.86 -1.35
C THR A 50 -9.56 4.02 -2.88
N GLY A 51 -8.70 3.26 -3.57
CA GLY A 51 -8.55 3.31 -5.04
C GLY A 51 -7.64 4.44 -5.54
N ARG A 52 -6.64 4.83 -4.76
CA ARG A 52 -5.71 5.92 -5.08
C ARG A 52 -4.92 5.69 -6.37
N VAL A 53 -4.56 4.44 -6.68
CA VAL A 53 -3.92 4.03 -7.94
C VAL A 53 -4.93 3.40 -8.89
N LEU A 54 -5.84 2.57 -8.40
CA LEU A 54 -6.85 1.87 -9.17
C LEU A 54 -7.69 2.80 -10.06
N ILE A 55 -8.23 3.89 -9.50
CA ILE A 55 -9.08 4.80 -10.26
C ILE A 55 -8.31 5.52 -11.38
N PRO A 56 -7.12 6.10 -11.14
CA PRO A 56 -6.28 6.62 -12.22
C PRO A 56 -5.92 5.58 -13.29
N ALA A 57 -5.65 4.33 -12.93
CA ALA A 57 -5.39 3.27 -13.89
C ALA A 57 -6.62 2.96 -14.76
N ALA A 58 -7.81 2.86 -14.16
CA ALA A 58 -9.05 2.69 -14.90
C ALA A 58 -9.35 3.87 -15.84
N ARG A 59 -9.11 5.12 -15.40
CA ARG A 59 -9.20 6.33 -16.26
C ARG A 59 -8.23 6.28 -17.43
N ALA A 60 -7.06 5.68 -17.24
CA ALA A 60 -6.05 5.48 -18.29
C ALA A 60 -6.39 4.31 -19.25
N GLY A 61 -7.55 3.66 -19.09
CA GLY A 61 -8.04 2.61 -19.98
C GLY A 61 -7.63 1.20 -19.56
N VAL A 62 -7.11 1.01 -18.35
CA VAL A 62 -6.71 -0.31 -17.82
C VAL A 62 -7.91 -1.03 -17.23
N ASP A 63 -8.12 -2.30 -17.61
CA ASP A 63 -9.06 -3.19 -16.93
C ASP A 63 -8.40 -3.71 -15.65
N ILE A 64 -8.94 -3.32 -14.49
CA ILE A 64 -8.28 -3.51 -13.20
C ILE A 64 -9.22 -4.09 -12.14
N VAL A 65 -8.72 -5.05 -11.39
CA VAL A 65 -9.36 -5.59 -10.21
C VAL A 65 -8.63 -5.07 -8.98
N GLY A 66 -9.36 -4.46 -8.04
CA GLY A 66 -8.84 -4.06 -6.74
C GLY A 66 -9.25 -5.05 -5.67
N LEU A 67 -8.28 -5.53 -4.91
CA LEU A 67 -8.47 -6.40 -3.77
C LEU A 67 -8.07 -5.66 -2.50
N ASP A 68 -8.93 -5.65 -1.49
CA ASP A 68 -8.61 -5.13 -0.16
C ASP A 68 -9.35 -5.93 0.90
N LEU A 69 -8.80 -6.01 2.11
CA LEU A 69 -9.46 -6.69 3.22
C LEU A 69 -10.50 -5.79 3.89
N SER A 70 -10.21 -4.49 3.97
CA SER A 70 -11.07 -3.51 4.65
C SER A 70 -12.29 -3.16 3.83
N HIS A 71 -13.48 -3.45 4.39
CA HIS A 71 -14.73 -3.05 3.77
C HIS A 71 -14.91 -1.53 3.77
N HIS A 72 -14.40 -0.80 4.78
CA HIS A 72 -14.46 0.66 4.86
C HIS A 72 -13.66 1.31 3.72
N MET A 73 -12.45 0.81 3.45
CA MET A 73 -11.64 1.26 2.33
C MET A 73 -12.33 1.01 1.00
N LEU A 74 -12.85 -0.20 0.79
CA LEU A 74 -13.59 -0.55 -0.43
C LEU A 74 -14.88 0.25 -0.59
N GLN A 75 -15.56 0.60 0.52
CA GLN A 75 -16.74 1.45 0.48
C GLN A 75 -16.39 2.86 0.01
N ALA A 76 -15.30 3.44 0.50
CA ALA A 76 -14.79 4.74 0.05
C ALA A 76 -14.38 4.68 -1.45
N CYS A 77 -13.72 3.62 -1.87
CA CYS A 77 -13.37 3.41 -3.28
C CYS A 77 -14.63 3.33 -4.17
N ARG A 78 -15.64 2.53 -3.78
CA ARG A 78 -16.91 2.44 -4.51
C ARG A 78 -17.63 3.78 -4.60
N ALA A 79 -17.60 4.59 -3.52
CA ALA A 79 -18.19 5.92 -3.52
C ALA A 79 -17.52 6.85 -4.55
N LYS A 80 -16.21 6.78 -4.67
CA LYS A 80 -15.46 7.55 -5.68
C LYS A 80 -15.73 7.04 -7.10
N LEU A 81 -15.73 5.73 -7.31
CA LEU A 81 -16.02 5.13 -8.62
C LEU A 81 -17.40 5.52 -9.15
N ARG A 82 -18.42 5.62 -8.29
CA ARG A 82 -19.77 6.08 -8.71
C ARG A 82 -19.80 7.48 -9.30
N ASN A 83 -18.81 8.30 -9.03
CA ASN A 83 -18.68 9.66 -9.58
C ASN A 83 -17.86 9.69 -10.88
N GLU A 84 -17.34 8.55 -11.33
CA GLU A 84 -16.61 8.42 -12.60
C GLU A 84 -17.57 8.18 -13.76
N SER A 85 -17.06 8.33 -15.00
CA SER A 85 -17.80 7.96 -16.20
C SER A 85 -18.09 6.45 -16.24
N GLU A 86 -19.15 6.04 -16.94
CA GLU A 86 -19.49 4.63 -17.14
C GLU A 86 -18.32 3.82 -17.72
N ALA A 87 -17.54 4.43 -18.62
CA ALA A 87 -16.36 3.80 -19.21
C ALA A 87 -15.26 3.51 -18.16
N VAL A 88 -15.11 4.33 -17.15
CA VAL A 88 -14.16 4.09 -16.04
C VAL A 88 -14.74 3.07 -15.06
N GLN A 89 -16.03 3.19 -14.72
CA GLN A 89 -16.70 2.27 -13.82
C GLN A 89 -16.67 0.82 -14.34
N SER A 90 -16.87 0.62 -15.64
CA SER A 90 -16.87 -0.70 -16.26
C SER A 90 -15.50 -1.39 -16.26
N ARG A 91 -14.42 -0.63 -16.14
CA ARG A 91 -13.04 -1.15 -16.09
C ARG A 91 -12.57 -1.56 -14.70
N ALA A 92 -13.26 -1.10 -13.65
CA ALA A 92 -12.83 -1.31 -12.28
C ALA A 92 -13.76 -2.26 -11.55
N ARG A 93 -13.21 -3.35 -10.99
CA ARG A 93 -13.93 -4.30 -10.15
C ARG A 93 -13.29 -4.38 -8.78
N LEU A 94 -14.08 -4.38 -7.71
CA LEU A 94 -13.60 -4.40 -6.33
C LEU A 94 -14.02 -5.70 -5.62
N ILE A 95 -13.06 -6.34 -4.98
CA ILE A 95 -13.22 -7.60 -4.27
C ILE A 95 -12.72 -7.44 -2.83
N GLN A 96 -13.52 -7.85 -1.87
CA GLN A 96 -13.07 -7.94 -0.49
C GLN A 96 -12.44 -9.33 -0.27
N ALA A 97 -11.13 -9.35 -0.02
CA ALA A 97 -10.40 -10.58 0.25
C ALA A 97 -9.10 -10.32 1.00
N ASP A 98 -8.58 -11.37 1.63
CA ASP A 98 -7.29 -11.34 2.34
C ASP A 98 -6.15 -11.61 1.33
N MET A 99 -5.17 -10.69 1.26
CA MET A 99 -4.02 -10.84 0.37
C MET A 99 -3.20 -12.10 0.63
N ARG A 100 -3.29 -12.68 1.82
CA ARG A 100 -2.57 -13.92 2.19
C ARG A 100 -3.13 -15.14 1.48
N ASN A 101 -4.42 -15.15 1.22
CA ASN A 101 -5.07 -16.31 0.62
C ASN A 101 -6.33 -15.90 -0.15
N PHE A 102 -6.19 -15.66 -1.43
CA PHE A 102 -7.31 -15.35 -2.33
C PHE A 102 -7.30 -16.30 -3.54
N ASP A 103 -8.48 -16.53 -4.09
CA ASP A 103 -8.69 -17.22 -5.36
C ASP A 103 -9.78 -16.50 -6.14
N LEU A 104 -9.41 -15.89 -7.27
CA LEU A 104 -10.29 -15.08 -8.12
C LEU A 104 -10.76 -15.86 -9.35
N GLY A 105 -10.24 -17.06 -9.60
CA GLY A 105 -10.56 -17.89 -10.76
C GLY A 105 -10.12 -17.30 -12.09
N GLU A 106 -9.23 -16.30 -12.07
CA GLU A 106 -8.74 -15.59 -13.27
C GLU A 106 -7.24 -15.26 -13.13
N ALA A 107 -6.60 -14.96 -14.26
CA ALA A 107 -5.19 -14.62 -14.30
C ALA A 107 -4.96 -13.22 -14.86
N PHE A 108 -3.87 -12.59 -14.39
CA PHE A 108 -3.52 -11.20 -14.69
C PHE A 108 -2.16 -11.11 -15.37
N ASN A 109 -1.99 -10.14 -16.24
CA ASN A 109 -0.70 -9.83 -16.85
C ASN A 109 0.23 -9.11 -15.87
N PHE A 110 -0.37 -8.36 -14.96
CA PHE A 110 0.34 -7.53 -14.01
C PHE A 110 -0.37 -7.52 -12.65
N VAL A 111 0.42 -7.64 -11.60
CA VAL A 111 -0.06 -7.47 -10.22
C VAL A 111 0.77 -6.39 -9.55
N THR A 112 0.12 -5.53 -8.78
CA THR A 112 0.82 -4.47 -8.05
C THR A 112 0.34 -4.36 -6.60
N LEU A 113 1.26 -4.00 -5.70
CA LEU A 113 1.00 -3.68 -4.30
C LEU A 113 1.53 -2.27 -4.00
N PRO A 114 0.84 -1.21 -4.43
CA PRO A 114 1.31 0.15 -4.23
C PRO A 114 1.12 0.61 -2.79
N PHE A 115 2.05 1.45 -2.32
CA PHE A 115 1.98 2.09 -1.02
C PHE A 115 2.11 1.13 0.17
N ARG A 116 2.92 0.07 0.00
CA ARG A 116 3.47 -0.76 1.08
C ARG A 116 2.49 -1.66 1.85
N PRO A 117 1.36 -2.14 1.28
CA PRO A 117 0.45 -3.02 2.00
C PRO A 117 1.13 -4.32 2.45
N PHE A 118 2.14 -4.78 1.71
CA PHE A 118 2.91 -5.99 2.04
C PHE A 118 3.59 -5.93 3.40
N GLN A 119 3.94 -4.73 3.89
CA GLN A 119 4.62 -4.55 5.18
C GLN A 119 3.70 -4.73 6.40
N HIS A 120 2.38 -4.83 6.20
CA HIS A 120 1.43 -5.26 7.24
C HIS A 120 1.49 -6.78 7.50
N LEU A 121 2.10 -7.55 6.60
CA LEU A 121 2.36 -8.98 6.80
C LEU A 121 3.61 -9.15 7.68
N THR A 122 3.39 -9.39 8.96
CA THR A 122 4.48 -9.40 9.96
C THR A 122 5.22 -10.73 10.08
N THR A 123 4.69 -11.82 9.49
CA THR A 123 5.34 -13.14 9.48
C THR A 123 5.84 -13.52 8.09
N VAL A 124 6.92 -14.31 8.03
CA VAL A 124 7.44 -14.84 6.77
C VAL A 124 6.43 -15.75 6.08
N ASP A 125 5.64 -16.50 6.86
CA ASP A 125 4.63 -17.41 6.31
C ASP A 125 3.50 -16.64 5.64
N ASP A 126 3.01 -15.54 6.24
CA ASP A 126 2.01 -14.66 5.62
C ASP A 126 2.55 -13.99 4.36
N GLN A 127 3.79 -13.51 4.39
CA GLN A 127 4.47 -12.90 3.24
C GLN A 127 4.59 -13.90 2.08
N LEU A 128 5.04 -15.12 2.35
CA LEU A 128 5.12 -16.17 1.34
C LEU A 128 3.74 -16.62 0.86
N SER A 129 2.74 -16.67 1.73
CA SER A 129 1.36 -17.00 1.36
C SER A 129 0.79 -15.98 0.38
N CYS A 130 0.97 -14.68 0.68
CA CYS A 130 0.61 -13.58 -0.20
C CYS A 130 1.29 -13.70 -1.58
N LEU A 131 2.61 -13.82 -1.60
CA LEU A 131 3.37 -13.93 -2.86
C LEU A 131 2.97 -15.16 -3.68
N ARG A 132 2.70 -16.31 -3.04
CA ARG A 132 2.19 -17.50 -3.72
C ARG A 132 0.78 -17.30 -4.28
N SER A 133 -0.10 -16.61 -3.56
CA SER A 133 -1.42 -16.25 -4.05
C SER A 133 -1.32 -15.37 -5.29
N ILE A 134 -0.46 -14.34 -5.26
CA ILE A 134 -0.17 -13.49 -6.42
C ILE A 134 0.38 -14.32 -7.58
N ARG A 135 1.35 -15.21 -7.33
CA ARG A 135 1.96 -16.04 -8.38
C ARG A 135 0.94 -16.95 -9.09
N ARG A 136 -0.03 -17.51 -8.35
CA ARG A 136 -1.12 -18.32 -8.95
C ARG A 136 -1.99 -17.51 -9.90
N HIS A 137 -2.17 -16.22 -9.63
CA HIS A 137 -2.99 -15.31 -10.42
C HIS A 137 -2.22 -14.57 -11.52
N LEU A 138 -0.93 -14.80 -11.69
CA LEU A 138 -0.16 -14.25 -12.80
C LEU A 138 -0.10 -15.22 -13.97
N VAL A 139 -0.31 -14.72 -15.18
CA VAL A 139 0.00 -15.46 -16.42
C VAL A 139 1.49 -15.79 -16.47
N ASP A 140 1.89 -16.74 -17.32
CA ASP A 140 3.30 -17.02 -17.55
C ASP A 140 4.00 -15.78 -18.16
N GLY A 141 5.09 -15.38 -17.56
CA GLY A 141 5.78 -14.13 -17.89
C GLY A 141 5.13 -12.87 -17.35
N GLY A 142 4.03 -12.98 -16.60
CA GLY A 142 3.40 -11.87 -15.90
C GLY A 142 4.32 -11.26 -14.84
N ARG A 143 4.10 -9.98 -14.53
CA ARG A 143 4.96 -9.19 -13.63
C ARG A 143 4.23 -8.77 -12.36
N LEU A 144 5.02 -8.69 -11.30
CA LEU A 144 4.66 -8.12 -10.01
C LEU A 144 5.46 -6.84 -9.78
N VAL A 145 4.81 -5.76 -9.36
CA VAL A 145 5.47 -4.61 -8.75
C VAL A 145 5.12 -4.55 -7.28
N LEU A 146 6.17 -4.53 -6.45
CA LEU A 146 6.09 -4.48 -4.99
C LEU A 146 6.92 -3.31 -4.50
N ASP A 147 6.32 -2.34 -3.81
CA ASP A 147 7.03 -1.29 -3.12
C ASP A 147 7.04 -1.52 -1.60
N VAL A 148 8.21 -1.39 -1.01
CA VAL A 148 8.41 -1.35 0.43
C VAL A 148 9.39 -0.22 0.75
N PHE A 149 9.27 0.42 1.91
CA PHE A 149 10.27 1.43 2.26
C PHE A 149 11.63 0.78 2.53
N ASN A 150 12.66 1.44 2.07
CA ASN A 150 14.03 1.05 2.41
C ASN A 150 14.35 1.54 3.83
N PRO A 151 14.66 0.65 4.80
CA PRO A 151 14.89 1.08 6.17
C PRO A 151 16.11 1.99 6.29
N SER A 152 15.91 3.20 6.81
CA SER A 152 17.02 4.05 7.23
C SER A 152 17.60 3.52 8.53
N LEU A 153 18.86 3.09 8.53
CA LEU A 153 19.56 2.67 9.76
C LEU A 153 19.57 3.78 10.80
N GLN A 154 19.73 5.02 10.38
CA GLN A 154 19.68 6.17 11.28
C GLN A 154 18.29 6.29 11.95
N ALA A 155 17.21 6.13 11.20
CA ALA A 155 15.86 6.19 11.75
C ALA A 155 15.56 4.99 12.68
N LEU A 156 16.12 3.81 12.39
CA LEU A 156 15.92 2.62 13.21
C LEU A 156 16.56 2.75 14.60
N VAL A 157 17.67 3.48 14.74
CA VAL A 157 18.36 3.65 16.02
C VAL A 157 18.01 4.95 16.77
N GLN A 158 17.09 5.77 16.23
CA GLN A 158 16.66 6.99 16.90
C GLN A 158 15.95 6.69 18.23
N GLU A 159 16.30 7.44 19.27
CA GLU A 159 15.71 7.35 20.61
C GLU A 159 14.40 8.16 20.72
N ASN A 160 13.47 7.93 19.77
CA ASN A 160 12.16 8.61 19.72
C ASN A 160 10.97 7.69 19.99
N VAL A 161 11.23 6.50 20.55
CA VAL A 161 10.19 5.55 20.94
C VAL A 161 9.27 6.16 21.99
N GLY A 162 7.97 6.05 21.78
CA GLY A 162 6.95 6.63 22.65
C GLY A 162 6.64 8.11 22.40
N GLN A 163 7.40 8.79 21.53
CA GLN A 163 7.17 10.20 21.22
C GLN A 163 6.31 10.35 19.94
N GLU A 164 5.35 11.26 19.99
CA GLU A 164 4.62 11.68 18.79
C GLU A 164 5.50 12.65 17.99
N VAL A 165 5.84 12.26 16.77
CA VAL A 165 6.71 13.03 15.88
C VAL A 165 6.05 13.25 14.51
N GLY A 166 6.62 14.15 13.72
CA GLY A 166 6.16 14.48 12.38
C GLY A 166 5.34 15.76 12.38
N GLU A 167 5.79 16.69 11.56
CA GLU A 167 5.08 17.95 11.25
C GLU A 167 4.40 17.78 9.89
N GLU A 168 3.34 16.96 9.85
CA GLU A 168 2.55 16.87 8.64
C GLU A 168 1.66 18.10 8.52
N PRO A 169 1.48 18.63 7.29
CA PRO A 169 0.57 19.76 7.09
C PRO A 169 -0.85 19.44 7.57
N GLU A 170 -1.45 20.37 8.34
CA GLU A 170 -2.87 20.31 8.68
C GLU A 170 -3.70 20.32 7.40
N PHE A 171 -4.79 19.57 7.36
CA PHE A 171 -5.74 19.59 6.27
C PHE A 171 -7.16 19.79 6.78
N THR A 172 -8.03 20.26 5.88
CA THR A 172 -9.46 20.43 6.17
C THR A 172 -10.27 19.46 5.31
N THR A 173 -11.18 18.75 5.95
CA THR A 173 -12.12 17.85 5.27
C THR A 173 -13.30 18.65 4.67
N PRO A 174 -14.06 18.10 3.71
CA PRO A 174 -15.20 18.79 3.10
C PRO A 174 -16.30 19.22 4.10
N ASP A 175 -16.44 18.52 5.23
CA ASP A 175 -17.38 18.85 6.31
C ASP A 175 -16.82 19.87 7.31
N GLY A 176 -15.64 20.45 7.03
CA GLY A 176 -15.04 21.55 7.78
C GLY A 176 -14.22 21.13 9.00
N ARG A 177 -13.99 19.82 9.23
CA ARG A 177 -13.06 19.36 10.29
C ARG A 177 -11.62 19.73 9.90
N ARG A 178 -10.87 20.31 10.84
CA ARG A 178 -9.42 20.50 10.70
C ARG A 178 -8.71 19.33 11.35
N VAL A 179 -7.72 18.77 10.65
CA VAL A 179 -7.04 17.55 11.08
C VAL A 179 -5.53 17.72 10.99
N LEU A 180 -4.86 17.52 12.12
CA LEU A 180 -3.41 17.40 12.22
C LEU A 180 -3.06 15.93 12.47
N ARG A 181 -2.21 15.34 11.63
CA ARG A 181 -1.74 13.97 11.82
C ARG A 181 -0.29 13.94 12.31
N ARG A 182 -0.04 13.06 13.26
CA ARG A 182 1.30 12.71 13.74
C ARG A 182 1.49 11.21 13.71
N HIS A 183 2.72 10.76 13.82
CA HIS A 183 3.03 9.35 13.98
C HIS A 183 3.85 9.13 15.25
N LYS A 184 3.75 7.91 15.79
CA LYS A 184 4.47 7.48 16.98
C LYS A 184 4.92 6.04 16.79
N ILE A 185 6.19 5.76 17.06
CA ILE A 185 6.67 4.40 17.21
C ILE A 185 6.51 4.02 18.68
N VAL A 186 5.58 3.12 18.96
CA VAL A 186 5.27 2.67 20.32
C VAL A 186 6.35 1.76 20.86
N SER A 187 6.81 0.83 20.03
CA SER A 187 7.91 -0.08 20.35
C SER A 187 8.57 -0.61 19.07
N ARG A 188 9.78 -1.13 19.23
CA ARG A 188 10.55 -1.76 18.15
C ARG A 188 10.96 -3.16 18.59
N ASP A 189 10.61 -4.14 17.78
CA ASP A 189 11.15 -5.49 17.86
C ASP A 189 12.22 -5.65 16.77
N TYR A 190 13.46 -5.41 17.15
CA TYR A 190 14.58 -5.48 16.21
C TYR A 190 14.84 -6.91 15.74
N ALA A 191 14.56 -7.92 16.58
CA ALA A 191 14.79 -9.32 16.24
C ALA A 191 13.83 -9.80 15.14
N ASN A 192 12.59 -9.33 15.16
CA ASN A 192 11.57 -9.67 14.18
C ASN A 192 11.33 -8.56 13.14
N GLN A 193 12.08 -7.46 13.20
CA GLN A 193 11.99 -6.31 12.29
C GLN A 193 10.60 -5.66 12.28
N ILE A 194 9.94 -5.58 13.44
CA ILE A 194 8.58 -5.03 13.56
C ILE A 194 8.61 -3.74 14.38
N ASN A 195 8.02 -2.68 13.81
CA ASN A 195 7.66 -1.48 14.54
C ASN A 195 6.16 -1.52 14.87
N GLN A 196 5.81 -1.28 16.15
CA GLN A 196 4.44 -0.96 16.53
C GLN A 196 4.24 0.53 16.33
N ILE A 197 3.33 0.89 15.45
CA ILE A 197 3.12 2.28 15.00
C ILE A 197 1.72 2.73 15.43
N GLU A 198 1.61 3.97 15.82
CA GLU A 198 0.35 4.70 15.96
C GLU A 198 0.36 5.90 15.01
N LEU A 199 -0.67 6.02 14.16
CA LEU A 199 -1.00 7.28 13.51
C LEU A 199 -2.03 8.00 14.38
N VAL A 200 -1.69 9.20 14.81
CA VAL A 200 -2.50 10.00 15.76
C VAL A 200 -3.09 11.18 15.01
N TYR A 201 -4.41 11.28 15.03
CA TYR A 201 -5.16 12.34 14.37
C TYR A 201 -5.77 13.24 15.42
N TYR A 202 -5.45 14.52 15.40
CA TYR A 202 -6.08 15.57 16.19
C TYR A 202 -7.12 16.26 15.31
N VAL A 203 -8.38 16.01 15.59
CA VAL A 203 -9.52 16.51 14.82
C VAL A 203 -10.19 17.63 15.57
N THR A 204 -10.32 18.81 14.94
CA THR A 204 -11.10 19.93 15.46
C THR A 204 -12.33 20.12 14.58
N HIS A 205 -13.51 19.97 15.18
CA HIS A 205 -14.80 20.15 14.52
C HIS A 205 -15.15 21.63 14.34
N PRO A 206 -16.05 21.97 13.41
CA PRO A 206 -16.51 23.36 13.22
C PRO A 206 -17.14 24.00 14.46
N ASP A 207 -17.72 23.19 15.34
CA ASP A 207 -18.30 23.62 16.62
C ASP A 207 -17.27 23.83 17.74
N GLY A 208 -15.98 23.63 17.46
CA GLY A 208 -14.87 23.73 18.41
C GLY A 208 -14.59 22.47 19.22
N ARG A 209 -15.37 21.41 19.09
CA ARG A 209 -15.10 20.13 19.72
C ARG A 209 -13.80 19.54 19.17
N ALA A 210 -12.95 19.01 20.06
CA ALA A 210 -11.70 18.37 19.68
C ALA A 210 -11.75 16.84 19.99
N GLU A 211 -11.18 16.07 19.11
CA GLU A 211 -11.04 14.61 19.26
C GLU A 211 -9.60 14.20 19.00
N ARG A 212 -9.16 13.15 19.67
CA ARG A 212 -7.91 12.46 19.38
C ARG A 212 -8.23 11.01 18.95
N LEU A 213 -7.99 10.71 17.69
CA LEU A 213 -8.21 9.40 17.12
C LEU A 213 -6.85 8.71 16.90
N VAL A 214 -6.78 7.42 17.13
CA VAL A 214 -5.53 6.65 17.03
C VAL A 214 -5.74 5.43 16.16
N HIS A 215 -4.83 5.23 15.20
CA HIS A 215 -4.75 4.05 14.37
C HIS A 215 -3.47 3.27 14.71
N PRO A 216 -3.54 2.23 15.54
CA PRO A 216 -2.41 1.39 15.87
C PRO A 216 -2.27 0.24 14.86
N PHE A 217 -1.06 -0.03 14.40
CA PHE A 217 -0.76 -1.18 13.56
C PHE A 217 0.72 -1.59 13.67
N PRO A 218 1.02 -2.89 13.47
CA PRO A 218 2.38 -3.35 13.27
C PRO A 218 2.80 -3.13 11.83
N MET A 219 4.08 -2.79 11.63
CA MET A 219 4.69 -2.74 10.31
C MET A 219 6.05 -3.44 10.36
N ARG A 220 6.22 -4.46 9.50
CA ARG A 220 7.50 -5.11 9.33
C ARG A 220 8.32 -4.41 8.26
N TYR A 221 9.56 -4.04 8.60
CA TYR A 221 10.51 -3.55 7.60
C TYR A 221 11.35 -4.72 7.04
N LEU A 222 11.73 -4.58 5.77
CA LEU A 222 12.51 -5.56 5.04
C LEU A 222 13.75 -4.87 4.48
N PHE A 223 14.89 -5.54 4.58
CA PHE A 223 16.08 -5.13 3.84
C PHE A 223 16.08 -5.71 2.43
N ARG A 224 16.89 -5.10 1.57
CA ARG A 224 16.97 -5.47 0.15
C ARG A 224 17.08 -6.98 -0.07
N PHE A 225 18.13 -7.60 0.47
CA PHE A 225 18.41 -9.02 0.20
C PHE A 225 17.35 -9.95 0.79
N GLU A 226 16.74 -9.58 1.92
CA GLU A 226 15.62 -10.31 2.50
C GLU A 226 14.42 -10.31 1.53
N ALA A 227 14.07 -9.15 0.96
CA ALA A 227 12.99 -9.05 -0.01
C ALA A 227 13.31 -9.82 -1.30
N GLU A 228 14.53 -9.74 -1.82
CA GLU A 228 14.99 -10.53 -2.98
C GLU A 228 14.86 -12.03 -2.72
N HIS A 229 15.28 -12.52 -1.54
CA HIS A 229 15.15 -13.93 -1.19
C HIS A 229 13.71 -14.38 -0.98
N LEU A 230 12.84 -13.53 -0.43
CA LEU A 230 11.40 -13.81 -0.31
C LEU A 230 10.76 -13.96 -1.70
N LEU A 231 11.05 -13.06 -2.62
CA LEU A 231 10.58 -13.11 -4.00
C LEU A 231 11.06 -14.40 -4.69
N ALA A 232 12.35 -14.70 -4.62
CA ALA A 232 12.92 -15.91 -5.20
C ALA A 232 12.31 -17.20 -4.63
N ARG A 233 12.14 -17.27 -3.30
CA ARG A 233 11.50 -18.40 -2.60
C ARG A 233 10.04 -18.60 -3.00
N ALA A 234 9.35 -17.50 -3.37
CA ALA A 234 7.98 -17.55 -3.86
C ALA A 234 7.88 -17.82 -5.38
N GLY A 235 9.02 -18.01 -6.08
CA GLY A 235 9.06 -18.29 -7.51
C GLY A 235 8.98 -17.05 -8.40
N PHE A 236 9.56 -15.95 -7.94
CA PHE A 236 9.74 -14.72 -8.72
C PHE A 236 11.22 -14.46 -9.00
N GLU A 237 11.49 -13.84 -10.12
CA GLU A 237 12.80 -13.33 -10.51
C GLU A 237 12.74 -11.79 -10.53
N ALA A 238 13.58 -11.13 -9.75
CA ALA A 238 13.66 -9.67 -9.75
C ALA A 238 14.32 -9.19 -11.05
N GLU A 239 13.57 -8.48 -11.89
CA GLU A 239 14.07 -7.89 -13.15
C GLU A 239 14.70 -6.52 -12.89
N HIS A 240 14.08 -5.72 -12.02
CA HIS A 240 14.57 -4.38 -11.65
C HIS A 240 14.36 -4.10 -10.17
N LEU A 241 15.27 -3.30 -9.62
CA LEU A 241 15.14 -2.68 -8.31
C LEU A 241 15.45 -1.19 -8.46
N TYR A 242 14.45 -0.34 -8.19
CA TYR A 242 14.58 1.11 -8.26
C TYR A 242 14.62 1.73 -6.86
N ALA A 243 15.32 2.87 -6.76
CA ALA A 243 15.38 3.68 -5.54
C ALA A 243 14.18 4.61 -5.38
N ASP A 244 13.41 4.83 -6.44
CA ASP A 244 12.25 5.72 -6.45
C ASP A 244 11.37 5.48 -7.70
N TYR A 245 10.22 6.13 -7.75
CA TYR A 245 9.23 6.03 -8.83
C TYR A 245 9.66 6.70 -10.13
N ASP A 246 10.73 7.50 -10.13
CA ASP A 246 11.41 8.02 -11.32
C ASP A 246 12.32 6.98 -12.00
N ARG A 247 12.30 5.73 -11.53
CA ARG A 247 13.16 4.62 -11.97
C ARG A 247 14.65 4.85 -11.77
N SER A 248 15.02 5.74 -10.85
CA SER A 248 16.42 5.91 -10.47
C SER A 248 17.01 4.60 -9.93
N ALA A 249 18.27 4.31 -10.27
CA ALA A 249 18.92 3.06 -9.89
C ALA A 249 18.99 2.92 -8.35
N PHE A 250 18.77 1.71 -7.84
CA PHE A 250 18.94 1.45 -6.41
C PHE A 250 20.33 1.85 -5.94
N GLY A 251 20.39 2.53 -4.78
CA GLY A 251 21.63 3.09 -4.24
C GLY A 251 21.94 4.52 -4.66
N SER A 252 21.23 5.09 -5.65
CA SER A 252 21.38 6.51 -6.02
C SER A 252 20.74 7.49 -5.04
N LYS A 253 19.79 6.99 -4.22
CA LYS A 253 19.13 7.71 -3.14
C LYS A 253 19.16 6.88 -1.86
N TYR A 254 19.32 7.50 -0.70
CA TYR A 254 19.25 6.80 0.59
C TYR A 254 18.39 7.60 1.58
N PRO A 255 17.45 6.98 2.28
CA PRO A 255 17.09 5.56 2.15
C PRO A 255 16.43 5.21 0.82
N GLY A 256 15.68 6.13 0.18
CA GLY A 256 14.91 5.84 -1.02
C GLY A 256 13.83 4.78 -0.80
N GLU A 257 13.39 4.15 -1.87
CA GLU A 257 12.44 3.04 -1.86
C GLU A 257 13.14 1.71 -2.20
N LEU A 258 12.51 0.61 -1.87
CA LEU A 258 12.77 -0.70 -2.45
C LEU A 258 11.60 -1.02 -3.39
N LEU A 259 11.71 -0.60 -4.63
CA LEU A 259 10.68 -0.77 -5.65
C LEU A 259 11.09 -1.91 -6.59
N PHE A 260 10.59 -3.11 -6.29
CA PHE A 260 10.88 -4.30 -7.06
C PHE A 260 9.93 -4.44 -8.24
N VAL A 261 10.48 -4.68 -9.43
CA VAL A 261 9.78 -5.24 -10.58
C VAL A 261 10.23 -6.68 -10.72
N ALA A 262 9.33 -7.62 -10.48
CA ALA A 262 9.64 -9.04 -10.50
C ALA A 262 8.76 -9.77 -11.51
N LYS A 263 9.32 -10.79 -12.14
CA LYS A 263 8.66 -11.65 -13.11
C LYS A 263 8.33 -12.99 -12.50
N LYS A 264 7.19 -13.57 -12.86
CA LYS A 264 6.89 -14.96 -12.56
C LYS A 264 7.96 -15.84 -13.21
N ALA A 265 8.77 -16.52 -12.39
CA ALA A 265 9.78 -17.46 -12.88
C ALA A 265 9.11 -18.61 -13.63
N LYS A 266 9.72 -19.05 -14.73
CA LYS A 266 9.30 -20.28 -15.43
C LYS A 266 9.47 -21.45 -14.47
N GLY A 267 8.40 -22.21 -14.28
CA GLY A 267 8.40 -23.43 -13.46
C GLY A 267 9.08 -24.59 -14.18
#